data_5a894f32c2c774742b8327094e06dcc6
#
_entry.id   5a894f32c2c774742b8327094e06dcc6
#
_cell.length_a   1.000
_cell.length_b   1.000
_cell.length_c   1.000
_cell.angle_alpha   90.00
_cell.angle_beta   90.00
_cell.angle_gamma   90.00
#
_symmetry.space_group_name_H-M   'P 1'
#
loop_
_entity.id
_entity.type
_entity.pdbx_description
1 polymer ?
#
loop_
_entity_poly.entity_id
_entity_poly.type
_entity_poly.pdbx_seq_one_letter_code
_entity_poly.pdbx_strand_id
1 'polypeptide(L)' 'MKRLYSSDEVIKALLRMGFQYAPKRGKGSHTALYKETPSGKRLVIIPHRKELAKGTLNAILKQAGITLEELEKYV' A
#
# COMPACT_ATOMS: atom_id res chain seq x y z
N MET A 1 8.33 -3.02 19.92
CA MET A 1 9.01 -2.46 18.73
C MET A 1 8.34 -2.96 17.47
N LYS A 2 8.20 -2.09 16.51
CA LYS A 2 7.53 -2.46 15.28
C LYS A 2 8.53 -3.05 14.29
N ARG A 3 8.12 -4.14 13.67
CA ARG A 3 8.93 -4.73 12.62
C ARG A 3 8.70 -4.00 11.31
N LEU A 4 9.60 -4.20 10.36
CA LEU A 4 9.41 -3.71 9.02
C LEU A 4 8.49 -4.68 8.27
N TYR A 5 7.70 -4.15 7.36
CA TYR A 5 6.78 -4.96 6.57
C TYR A 5 7.33 -5.16 5.17
N SER A 6 7.03 -6.31 4.59
CA SER A 6 7.35 -6.55 3.20
C SER A 6 6.30 -5.91 2.31
N SER A 7 6.66 -5.69 1.04
CA SER A 7 5.68 -5.17 0.08
C SER A 7 4.49 -6.12 -0.05
N ASP A 8 4.73 -7.43 -0.02
CA ASP A 8 3.63 -8.41 -0.12
C ASP A 8 2.66 -8.25 1.03
N GLU A 9 3.16 -8.05 2.24
CA GLU A 9 2.28 -7.87 3.40
C GLU A 9 1.43 -6.62 3.25
N VAL A 10 2.04 -5.54 2.80
CA VAL A 10 1.32 -4.28 2.63
C VAL A 10 0.29 -4.40 1.51
N ILE A 11 0.66 -5.03 0.39
CA ILE A 11 -0.27 -5.23 -0.72
C ILE A 11 -1.48 -6.03 -0.26
N LYS A 12 -1.25 -7.14 0.45
CA LYS A 12 -2.35 -7.97 0.94
C LYS A 12 -3.26 -7.18 1.87
N ALA A 13 -2.68 -6.39 2.76
CA ALA A 13 -3.47 -5.59 3.68
C ALA A 13 -4.34 -4.59 2.92
N LEU A 14 -3.76 -3.91 1.94
CA LEU A 14 -4.51 -2.93 1.15
C LEU A 14 -5.63 -3.60 0.35
N LEU A 15 -5.38 -4.78 -0.20
CA LEU A 15 -6.44 -5.51 -0.91
C LEU A 15 -7.59 -5.84 0.04
N ARG A 16 -7.28 -6.24 1.26
CA ARG A 16 -8.31 -6.51 2.26
C ARG A 16 -9.08 -5.27 2.65
N MET A 17 -8.46 -4.11 2.52
CA MET A 17 -9.11 -2.83 2.83
C MET A 17 -9.95 -2.31 1.66
N GLY A 18 -9.99 -3.03 0.54
CA GLY A 18 -10.81 -2.65 -0.59
C GLY A 18 -10.06 -2.07 -1.77
N PHE A 19 -8.73 -2.01 -1.69
CA PHE A 19 -7.94 -1.59 -2.84
C PHE A 19 -7.92 -2.68 -3.89
N GLN A 20 -7.72 -2.29 -5.13
CA GLN A 20 -7.67 -3.21 -6.26
C GLN A 20 -6.39 -2.96 -7.06
N TYR A 21 -5.96 -3.96 -7.80
CA TYR A 21 -4.83 -3.76 -8.72
C TYR A 21 -5.23 -2.79 -9.81
N ALA A 22 -4.36 -1.81 -10.05
CA ALA A 22 -4.60 -0.83 -11.09
C ALA A 22 -4.13 -1.41 -12.42
N PRO A 23 -5.01 -1.55 -13.41
CA PRO A 23 -4.59 -2.09 -14.71
C PRO A 23 -3.64 -1.14 -15.42
N LYS A 24 -2.66 -1.72 -16.08
CA LYS A 24 -1.69 -0.96 -16.90
C LYS A 24 -0.86 0.03 -16.08
N ARG A 25 -0.84 -0.14 -14.76
CA ARG A 25 -0.02 0.68 -13.89
C ARG A 25 0.91 -0.23 -13.12
N GLY A 26 2.05 0.31 -12.71
CA GLY A 26 3.04 -0.49 -12.04
C GLY A 26 3.69 -1.44 -13.01
N LYS A 27 5.00 -1.48 -13.03
CA LYS A 27 5.76 -2.33 -13.93
C LYS A 27 6.94 -2.91 -13.19
N GLY A 28 7.28 -4.15 -13.56
CA GLY A 28 8.50 -4.75 -13.05
C GLY A 28 8.54 -4.76 -11.54
N SER A 29 9.29 -3.83 -10.98
CA SER A 29 9.56 -3.83 -9.54
C SER A 29 8.54 -3.05 -8.71
N HIS A 30 7.42 -2.64 -9.30
CA HIS A 30 6.40 -1.88 -8.58
C HIS A 30 5.02 -2.45 -8.83
N THR A 31 4.17 -2.36 -7.81
CA THR A 31 2.76 -2.72 -7.93
C THR A 31 1.93 -1.47 -7.68
N ALA A 32 0.93 -1.24 -8.52
CA ALA A 32 0.02 -0.12 -8.34
C ALA A 32 -1.34 -0.65 -7.90
N LEU A 33 -1.89 -0.03 -6.87
CA LEU A 33 -3.23 -0.34 -6.37
C LEU A 33 -4.04 0.94 -6.37
N TYR A 34 -5.36 0.81 -6.45
CA TYR A 34 -6.21 1.98 -6.37
C TYR A 34 -7.47 1.67 -5.58
N LYS A 35 -8.10 2.72 -5.10
CA LYS A 35 -9.40 2.62 -4.42
C LYS A 35 -10.16 3.90 -4.66
N GLU A 36 -11.44 3.78 -4.99
CA GLU A 36 -12.30 4.94 -5.13
C GLU A 36 -12.91 5.26 -3.78
N THR A 37 -12.85 6.54 -3.41
CA THR A 37 -13.36 7.01 -2.14
C THR A 37 -14.31 8.20 -2.40
N PRO A 38 -15.11 8.60 -1.40
CA PRO A 38 -15.96 9.78 -1.59
C PRO A 38 -15.18 11.03 -1.99
N SER A 39 -13.93 11.14 -1.60
CA SER A 39 -13.12 12.31 -1.94
C SER A 39 -12.29 12.11 -3.21
N GLY A 40 -12.48 11.00 -3.93
CA GLY A 40 -11.79 10.76 -5.18
C GLY A 40 -11.05 9.44 -5.18
N LYS A 41 -10.33 9.21 -6.27
CA LYS A 41 -9.57 7.97 -6.42
C LYS A 41 -8.20 8.11 -5.76
N ARG A 42 -7.82 7.09 -5.03
CA ARG A 42 -6.48 6.99 -4.43
C ARG A 42 -5.65 5.98 -5.20
N LEU A 43 -4.45 6.40 -5.59
CA LEU A 43 -3.52 5.53 -6.29
C LEU A 43 -2.29 5.35 -5.42
N VAL A 44 -1.88 4.10 -5.24
CA VAL A 44 -0.75 3.76 -4.37
C VAL A 44 0.25 2.97 -5.17
N ILE A 45 1.51 3.40 -5.14
CA ILE A 45 2.60 2.72 -5.83
C ILE A 45 3.49 2.07 -4.77
N ILE A 46 3.68 0.77 -4.88
CA ILE A 46 4.40 -0.01 -3.87
C ILE A 46 5.59 -0.69 -4.53
N PRO A 47 6.82 -0.32 -4.17
CA PRO A 47 8.00 -1.01 -4.70
C PRO A 47 8.10 -2.40 -4.09
N HIS A 48 8.62 -3.35 -4.86
CA HIS A 48 8.79 -4.71 -4.38
C HIS A 48 10.05 -4.80 -3.53
N ARG A 49 9.88 -5.02 -2.23
CA ARG A 49 10.97 -5.11 -1.27
C ARG A 49 10.62 -6.16 -0.23
N LYS A 50 11.64 -6.86 0.25
CA LYS A 50 11.43 -7.78 1.37
C LYS A 50 11.10 -7.02 2.63
N GLU A 51 11.68 -5.83 2.77
CA GLU A 51 11.39 -4.95 3.90
C GLU A 51 11.29 -3.53 3.38
N LEU A 52 10.16 -2.91 3.65
CA LEU A 52 9.95 -1.52 3.25
C LEU A 52 10.54 -0.61 4.33
N ALA A 53 11.37 0.33 3.91
CA ALA A 53 11.91 1.32 4.83
C ALA A 53 10.77 2.18 5.37
N LYS A 54 10.97 2.74 6.55
CA LYS A 54 9.96 3.58 7.20
C LYS A 54 9.47 4.70 6.30
N GLY A 55 10.41 5.39 5.64
CA GLY A 55 10.03 6.49 4.76
C GLY A 55 9.18 6.05 3.60
N THR A 56 9.53 4.91 3.01
CA THR A 56 8.75 4.35 1.92
C THR A 56 7.36 3.95 2.39
N LEU A 57 7.28 3.29 3.54
CA LEU A 57 5.99 2.91 4.10
C LEU A 57 5.12 4.14 4.37
N ASN A 58 5.71 5.18 4.96
CA ASN A 58 4.97 6.40 5.23
C ASN A 58 4.42 7.02 3.95
N ALA A 59 5.20 7.01 2.87
CA ALA A 59 4.72 7.51 1.58
C ALA A 59 3.53 6.70 1.07
N ILE A 60 3.61 5.37 1.22
CA ILE A 60 2.51 4.49 0.83
C ILE A 60 1.25 4.81 1.62
N LEU A 61 1.40 4.97 2.93
CA LEU A 61 0.26 5.30 3.79
C LEU A 61 -0.37 6.63 3.40
N LYS A 62 0.45 7.62 3.08
CA LYS A 62 -0.07 8.90 2.64
C LYS A 62 -0.83 8.78 1.33
N GLN A 63 -0.29 8.05 0.38
CA GLN A 63 -0.97 7.83 -0.90
C GLN A 63 -2.30 7.13 -0.69
N ALA A 64 -2.32 6.14 0.20
CA ALA A 64 -3.53 5.38 0.48
C ALA A 64 -4.53 6.15 1.34
N GLY A 65 -4.07 7.17 2.05
CA GLY A 65 -4.94 7.96 2.92
C GLY A 65 -5.31 7.22 4.19
N ILE A 66 -4.41 6.37 4.69
CA ILE A 66 -4.66 5.58 5.89
C ILE A 66 -3.52 5.76 6.88
N THR A 67 -3.76 5.34 8.11
CA THR A 67 -2.73 5.36 9.15
C THR A 67 -2.07 3.99 9.24
N LEU A 68 -0.90 3.97 9.89
CA LEU A 68 -0.23 2.69 10.13
C LEU A 68 -1.10 1.77 10.98
N GLU A 69 -1.79 2.33 11.95
CA GLU A 69 -2.68 1.54 12.80
C GLU A 69 -3.77 0.86 11.99
N GLU A 70 -4.33 1.58 11.03
CA GLU A 70 -5.35 1.00 10.16
C GLU A 70 -4.77 -0.13 9.32
N LEU A 71 -3.58 0.09 8.77
CA LEU A 71 -2.93 -0.96 7.98
C LEU A 71 -2.69 -2.20 8.82
N GLU A 72 -2.22 -2.01 10.05
CA GLU A 72 -1.85 -3.14 10.92
C GLU A 72 -3.04 -4.02 11.28
N LYS A 73 -4.25 -3.49 11.19
CA LYS A 73 -5.44 -4.31 11.43
C LYS A 73 -5.63 -5.37 10.35
N TYR A 74 -5.02 -5.20 9.21
CA TYR A 74 -5.24 -6.08 8.05
C TYR A 74 -4.00 -6.87 7.65
N VAL A 75 -2.89 -6.61 8.32
CA VAL A 75 -1.66 -7.35 8.05
C VAL A 75 -1.71 -8.76 8.64
#